data_561d0503e2b4573c3547312e4ff0ef5e
#
_entry.id   561d0503e2b4573c3547312e4ff0ef5e
#
_cell.length_a   1.000
_cell.length_b   1.000
_cell.length_c   1.000
_cell.angle_alpha   90.00
_cell.angle_beta   90.00
_cell.angle_gamma   90.00
#
_symmetry.space_group_name_H-M   'P 1'
#
loop_
_entity.id
_entity.type
_entity.pdbx_description
1 polymer ?
#
loop_
_entity_poly.entity_id
_entity_poly.type
_entity_poly.pdbx_seq_one_letter_code
_entity_poly.pdbx_strand_id
1 'polypeptide(L)'
;MTVFKRGKSWCVQVYDPQTKRPRHIGTFPTRKEAKAAEQDATRKRATGGRETVKDFAARWPRDYPRPRQSTNLHNTERIRKFVSEHGNRRLDSITTSEARQWALKHPSDLSAIRAMFNDARRDDLILINPFLGLGIKQSRGRKDLPADWLTEQDIQKLEDAARLVHGSYGPVMAAMIRFASLTGVRPGELWALRFEDMVGDTLVVRRAMDSKTRTEQLPKNGKPRTIVLPARAREAVESMPRFQGQERIFVGPRGGQLWGGAFSALWQPVRNAAGRPDLTLHHMRHFCATRLLELGLSASDVAVQLGHTDNGALVLSTYGHPSEIAARARILQAVDGFESGEVAAMRERKAAG
;
A
#
# COMPACT_ATOMS: atom_id res chain seq x y z
N MET A 1 8.19 -22.44 31.02
CA MET A 1 7.78 -23.57 30.17
C MET A 1 7.03 -24.55 31.03
N THR A 2 6.06 -25.26 30.45
CA THR A 2 5.23 -26.22 31.18
C THR A 2 5.11 -27.49 30.36
N VAL A 3 5.48 -28.63 30.98
CA VAL A 3 5.26 -29.96 30.43
C VAL A 3 4.04 -30.57 31.13
N PHE A 4 3.01 -30.93 30.39
CA PHE A 4 1.81 -31.53 30.97
C PHE A 4 1.26 -32.66 30.08
N LYS A 5 0.49 -33.56 30.72
CA LYS A 5 -0.10 -34.70 30.03
C LYS A 5 -1.42 -34.31 29.40
N ARG A 6 -1.63 -34.68 28.12
CA ARG A 6 -2.90 -34.50 27.41
C ARG A 6 -3.31 -35.81 26.75
N GLY A 7 -4.25 -36.52 27.39
CA GLY A 7 -4.62 -37.87 26.95
C GLY A 7 -3.48 -38.86 27.08
N LYS A 8 -3.12 -39.53 25.98
CA LYS A 8 -1.99 -40.52 25.93
C LYS A 8 -0.64 -39.85 25.65
N SER A 9 -0.56 -38.53 25.42
CA SER A 9 0.64 -37.79 24.99
C SER A 9 1.02 -36.70 25.95
N TRP A 10 2.27 -36.24 25.88
CA TRP A 10 2.84 -35.16 26.68
C TRP A 10 3.02 -33.92 25.81
N CYS A 11 2.51 -32.78 26.26
CA CYS A 11 2.61 -31.50 25.57
C CYS A 11 3.63 -30.58 26.24
N VAL A 12 4.38 -29.88 25.43
CA VAL A 12 5.29 -28.82 25.88
C VAL A 12 4.75 -27.47 25.40
N GLN A 13 4.55 -26.56 26.36
CA GLN A 13 4.10 -25.21 26.09
C GLN A 13 4.98 -24.18 26.77
N VAL A 14 5.09 -23.03 26.11
CA VAL A 14 5.75 -21.83 26.63
C VAL A 14 4.75 -20.71 26.68
N TYR A 15 4.62 -20.06 27.82
CA TYR A 15 3.84 -18.84 27.92
C TYR A 15 4.49 -17.74 27.08
N ASP A 16 3.72 -17.19 26.13
CA ASP A 16 4.11 -16.05 25.33
C ASP A 16 3.50 -14.78 25.97
N PRO A 17 4.32 -13.93 26.60
CA PRO A 17 3.82 -12.74 27.27
C PRO A 17 3.27 -11.68 26.30
N GLN A 18 3.59 -11.76 24.99
CA GLN A 18 3.09 -10.83 23.98
C GLN A 18 1.68 -11.16 23.53
N THR A 19 1.40 -12.44 23.31
CA THR A 19 0.07 -12.91 22.92
C THR A 19 -0.81 -13.22 24.12
N LYS A 20 -0.22 -13.23 25.35
CA LYS A 20 -0.85 -13.67 26.60
C LYS A 20 -1.44 -15.09 26.49
N ARG A 21 -0.90 -15.92 25.62
CA ARG A 21 -1.36 -17.30 25.37
C ARG A 21 -0.19 -18.27 25.45
N PRO A 22 -0.43 -19.55 25.84
CA PRO A 22 0.59 -20.57 25.75
C PRO A 22 0.88 -20.91 24.27
N ARG A 23 2.15 -20.85 23.88
CA ARG A 23 2.64 -21.31 22.59
C ARG A 23 2.96 -22.80 22.68
N HIS A 24 2.38 -23.61 21.81
CA HIS A 24 2.67 -25.04 21.73
C HIS A 24 4.01 -25.26 21.04
N ILE A 25 4.92 -26.02 21.68
CA ILE A 25 6.22 -26.41 21.13
C ILE A 25 6.13 -27.76 20.43
N GLY A 26 5.42 -28.71 21.03
CA GLY A 26 5.24 -30.04 20.46
C GLY A 26 4.43 -30.96 21.37
N THR A 27 4.02 -32.08 20.78
CA THR A 27 3.36 -33.20 21.47
C THR A 27 4.22 -34.44 21.33
N PHE A 28 4.50 -35.13 22.44
CA PHE A 28 5.45 -36.22 22.53
C PHE A 28 4.80 -37.45 23.14
N PRO A 29 5.17 -38.66 22.71
CA PRO A 29 4.62 -39.91 23.26
C PRO A 29 4.99 -40.13 24.74
N THR A 30 6.18 -39.69 25.14
CA THR A 30 6.68 -39.92 26.51
C THR A 30 7.02 -38.63 27.23
N ARG A 31 6.95 -38.68 28.58
CA ARG A 31 7.40 -37.56 29.44
C ARG A 31 8.88 -37.26 29.27
N LYS A 32 9.70 -38.28 29.00
CA LYS A 32 11.13 -38.15 28.78
C LYS A 32 11.44 -37.33 27.54
N GLU A 33 10.76 -37.61 26.43
CA GLU A 33 10.88 -36.85 25.16
C GLU A 33 10.38 -35.43 25.32
N ALA A 34 9.24 -35.23 26.00
CA ALA A 34 8.73 -33.89 26.28
C ALA A 34 9.71 -33.07 27.14
N LYS A 35 10.33 -33.67 28.14
CA LYS A 35 11.39 -33.02 28.95
C LYS A 35 12.66 -32.76 28.15
N ALA A 36 13.05 -33.66 27.26
CA ALA A 36 14.17 -33.45 26.36
C ALA A 36 13.91 -32.28 25.41
N ALA A 37 12.68 -32.20 24.83
CA ALA A 37 12.26 -31.07 24.00
C ALA A 37 12.18 -29.75 24.78
N GLU A 38 11.73 -29.77 26.03
CA GLU A 38 11.78 -28.61 26.93
C GLU A 38 13.22 -28.13 27.18
N GLN A 39 14.13 -29.09 27.48
CA GLN A 39 15.56 -28.79 27.69
C GLN A 39 16.21 -28.30 26.40
N ASP A 40 15.88 -28.88 25.25
CA ASP A 40 16.41 -28.51 23.95
C ASP A 40 15.90 -27.10 23.54
N ALA A 41 14.62 -26.81 23.79
CA ALA A 41 14.07 -25.47 23.62
C ALA A 41 14.73 -24.45 24.58
N THR A 42 15.07 -24.86 25.82
CA THR A 42 15.79 -24.03 26.77
C THR A 42 17.26 -23.85 26.36
N ARG A 43 17.90 -24.89 25.84
CA ARG A 43 19.27 -24.87 25.33
C ARG A 43 19.39 -24.04 24.06
N LYS A 44 18.46 -24.19 23.10
CA LYS A 44 18.36 -23.35 21.90
C LYS A 44 18.18 -21.88 22.25
N ARG A 45 17.43 -21.58 23.32
CA ARG A 45 17.34 -20.23 23.87
C ARG A 45 18.69 -19.74 24.42
N ALA A 46 19.43 -20.61 25.12
CA ALA A 46 20.74 -20.25 25.68
C ALA A 46 21.84 -20.13 24.61
N THR A 47 21.70 -20.84 23.47
CA THR A 47 22.69 -20.85 22.38
C THR A 47 22.30 -19.97 21.22
N GLY A 48 21.01 -19.87 20.88
CA GLY A 48 20.48 -19.01 19.80
C GLY A 48 20.66 -17.52 20.07
N GLY A 49 20.63 -17.12 21.35
CA GLY A 49 20.81 -15.73 21.77
C GLY A 49 22.23 -15.17 21.61
N ARG A 50 23.20 -15.92 21.09
CA ARG A 50 24.56 -15.42 20.81
C ARG A 50 24.66 -14.69 19.46
N GLU A 51 23.71 -14.87 18.55
CA GLU A 51 23.73 -14.20 17.24
C GLU A 51 23.55 -12.68 17.42
N THR A 52 24.41 -11.93 16.71
CA THR A 52 24.34 -10.47 16.78
C THR A 52 23.27 -9.93 15.82
N VAL A 53 22.83 -8.71 16.09
CA VAL A 53 21.90 -7.98 15.19
C VAL A 53 22.47 -7.89 13.78
N LYS A 54 23.77 -7.66 13.62
CA LYS A 54 24.46 -7.55 12.33
C LYS A 54 24.44 -8.88 11.56
N ASP A 55 24.76 -9.98 12.24
CA ASP A 55 24.84 -11.29 11.60
C ASP A 55 23.45 -11.76 11.14
N PHE A 56 22.45 -11.61 11.98
CA PHE A 56 21.07 -11.92 11.60
C PHE A 56 20.56 -11.01 10.48
N ALA A 57 20.79 -9.70 10.55
CA ALA A 57 20.40 -8.76 9.53
C ALA A 57 21.04 -9.05 8.16
N ALA A 58 22.27 -9.55 8.14
CA ALA A 58 22.98 -9.90 6.92
C ALA A 58 22.35 -11.12 6.20
N ARG A 59 21.90 -12.13 6.94
CA ARG A 59 21.26 -13.32 6.37
C ARG A 59 19.76 -13.19 6.18
N TRP A 60 19.08 -12.31 6.92
CA TRP A 60 17.65 -12.18 6.95
C TRP A 60 16.96 -12.02 5.59
N PRO A 61 17.43 -11.18 4.63
CA PRO A 61 16.81 -11.06 3.31
C PRO A 61 16.86 -12.34 2.47
N ARG A 62 17.88 -13.17 2.68
CA ARG A 62 18.07 -14.46 1.99
C ARG A 62 17.18 -15.54 2.62
N ASP A 63 17.16 -15.61 3.94
CA ASP A 63 16.49 -16.68 4.70
C ASP A 63 14.97 -16.41 4.82
N TYR A 64 14.56 -15.14 4.74
CA TYR A 64 13.16 -14.68 4.80
C TYR A 64 12.80 -13.77 3.62
N PRO A 65 12.93 -14.24 2.38
CA PRO A 65 12.65 -13.43 1.20
C PRO A 65 11.18 -13.01 1.19
N ARG A 66 10.93 -11.75 0.89
CA ARG A 66 9.59 -11.24 0.63
C ARG A 66 9.24 -11.47 -0.84
N PRO A 67 7.96 -11.67 -1.19
CA PRO A 67 7.55 -11.96 -2.57
C PRO A 67 7.99 -10.92 -3.58
N ARG A 68 8.16 -9.66 -3.16
CA ARG A 68 8.63 -8.57 -4.01
C ARG A 68 10.07 -8.19 -3.66
N GLN A 69 10.93 -8.19 -4.65
CA GLN A 69 12.33 -7.78 -4.48
C GLN A 69 12.46 -6.35 -3.92
N SER A 70 11.63 -5.42 -4.37
CA SER A 70 11.61 -4.05 -3.83
C SER A 70 11.32 -4.00 -2.32
N THR A 71 10.48 -4.90 -1.80
CA THR A 71 10.24 -5.01 -0.36
C THR A 71 11.49 -5.45 0.38
N ASN A 72 12.25 -6.42 -0.17
CA ASN A 72 13.52 -6.86 0.41
C ASN A 72 14.53 -5.71 0.44
N LEU A 73 14.68 -4.99 -0.68
CA LEU A 73 15.58 -3.83 -0.76
C LEU A 73 15.20 -2.72 0.22
N HIS A 74 13.91 -2.38 0.32
CA HIS A 74 13.43 -1.40 1.29
C HIS A 74 13.67 -1.84 2.73
N ASN A 75 13.40 -3.09 3.05
CA ASN A 75 13.63 -3.62 4.38
C ASN A 75 15.11 -3.55 4.75
N THR A 76 16.00 -4.01 3.85
CA THR A 76 17.46 -3.96 4.06
C THR A 76 17.95 -2.52 4.29
N GLU A 77 17.44 -1.57 3.51
CA GLU A 77 17.79 -0.15 3.66
C GLU A 77 17.32 0.41 5.02
N ARG A 78 16.08 0.10 5.41
CA ARG A 78 15.50 0.60 6.67
C ARG A 78 16.16 0.02 7.91
N ILE A 79 16.57 -1.26 7.89
CA ILE A 79 17.26 -1.84 9.05
C ILE A 79 18.71 -1.36 9.18
N ARG A 80 19.32 -0.83 8.10
CA ARG A 80 20.75 -0.43 8.08
C ARG A 80 21.12 0.50 9.21
N LYS A 81 20.25 1.48 9.50
CA LYS A 81 20.50 2.44 10.58
C LYS A 81 20.49 1.78 11.95
N PHE A 82 19.54 0.88 12.18
CA PHE A 82 19.52 0.09 13.44
C PHE A 82 20.75 -0.80 13.57
N VAL A 83 21.17 -1.41 12.45
CA VAL A 83 22.38 -2.25 12.41
C VAL A 83 23.64 -1.42 12.68
N SER A 84 23.74 -0.18 12.17
CA SER A 84 24.89 0.67 12.45
C SER A 84 25.01 1.06 13.94
N GLU A 85 23.87 1.23 14.63
CA GLU A 85 23.83 1.63 16.04
C GLU A 85 23.95 0.44 17.00
N HIS A 86 23.39 -0.72 16.63
CA HIS A 86 23.21 -1.88 17.52
C HIS A 86 23.79 -3.19 16.98
N GLY A 87 24.48 -3.16 15.84
CA GLY A 87 24.88 -4.35 15.09
C GLY A 87 25.73 -5.36 15.87
N ASN A 88 26.64 -4.89 16.71
CA ASN A 88 27.50 -5.75 17.51
C ASN A 88 26.82 -6.32 18.78
N ARG A 89 25.61 -5.91 19.07
CA ARG A 89 24.84 -6.40 20.20
C ARG A 89 24.14 -7.71 19.84
N ARG A 90 23.95 -8.55 20.83
CA ARG A 90 23.15 -9.77 20.70
C ARG A 90 21.67 -9.41 20.49
N LEU A 91 20.98 -10.19 19.69
CA LEU A 91 19.54 -9.99 19.43
C LEU A 91 18.70 -9.99 20.72
N ASP A 92 19.02 -10.89 21.65
CA ASP A 92 18.30 -11.05 22.91
C ASP A 92 18.63 -9.98 23.96
N SER A 93 19.66 -9.16 23.71
CA SER A 93 20.06 -8.06 24.59
C SER A 93 19.31 -6.76 24.37
N ILE A 94 18.54 -6.66 23.28
CA ILE A 94 17.76 -5.45 22.96
C ILE A 94 16.52 -5.41 23.85
N THR A 95 16.45 -4.42 24.72
CA THR A 95 15.31 -4.25 25.62
C THR A 95 14.13 -3.53 24.97
N THR A 96 12.93 -3.73 25.49
CA THR A 96 11.72 -3.00 25.01
C THR A 96 11.85 -1.48 25.21
N SER A 97 12.56 -1.03 26.26
CA SER A 97 12.79 0.39 26.51
C SER A 97 13.66 1.02 25.42
N GLU A 98 14.78 0.38 25.08
CA GLU A 98 15.67 0.82 23.99
C GLU A 98 14.95 0.78 22.64
N ALA A 99 14.21 -0.30 22.36
CA ALA A 99 13.41 -0.45 21.15
C ALA A 99 12.38 0.70 21.02
N ARG A 100 11.74 1.09 22.12
CA ARG A 100 10.81 2.24 22.16
C ARG A 100 11.52 3.55 21.86
N GLN A 101 12.66 3.83 22.52
CA GLN A 101 13.43 5.04 22.30
C GLN A 101 13.90 5.16 20.84
N TRP A 102 14.40 4.06 20.29
CA TRP A 102 14.84 4.02 18.91
C TRP A 102 13.66 4.23 17.92
N ALA A 103 12.55 3.55 18.15
CA ALA A 103 11.36 3.64 17.30
C ALA A 103 10.70 5.02 17.32
N LEU A 104 10.78 5.77 18.41
CA LEU A 104 10.33 7.16 18.48
C LEU A 104 11.19 8.08 17.59
N LYS A 105 12.49 7.82 17.50
CA LYS A 105 13.41 8.58 16.61
C LYS A 105 13.26 8.16 15.15
N HIS A 106 12.87 6.90 14.87
CA HIS A 106 12.83 6.30 13.54
C HIS A 106 11.49 5.59 13.24
N PRO A 107 10.35 6.30 13.32
CA PRO A 107 9.03 5.67 13.17
C PRO A 107 8.79 5.07 11.78
N SER A 108 9.42 5.60 10.73
CA SER A 108 9.34 5.07 9.36
C SER A 108 9.96 3.68 9.21
N ASP A 109 10.99 3.36 10.00
CA ASP A 109 11.78 2.15 9.87
C ASP A 109 11.27 1.00 10.75
N LEU A 110 10.39 1.33 11.70
CA LEU A 110 9.84 0.40 12.70
C LEU A 110 9.22 -0.86 12.08
N SER A 111 8.56 -0.74 10.92
CA SER A 111 7.91 -1.89 10.27
C SER A 111 8.91 -2.95 9.84
N ALA A 112 10.05 -2.56 9.28
CA ALA A 112 11.08 -3.47 8.80
C ALA A 112 11.80 -4.15 9.98
N ILE A 113 12.14 -3.39 11.02
CA ILE A 113 12.80 -3.91 12.23
C ILE A 113 11.87 -4.86 12.98
N ARG A 114 10.60 -4.50 13.13
CA ARG A 114 9.59 -5.38 13.72
C ARG A 114 9.49 -6.70 12.96
N ALA A 115 9.50 -6.66 11.63
CA ALA A 115 9.47 -7.87 10.80
C ALA A 115 10.72 -8.73 11.02
N MET A 116 11.91 -8.13 11.04
CA MET A 116 13.18 -8.84 11.29
C MET A 116 13.17 -9.53 12.68
N PHE A 117 12.80 -8.82 13.73
CA PHE A 117 12.72 -9.39 15.07
C PHE A 117 11.57 -10.40 15.23
N ASN A 118 10.50 -10.32 14.44
CA ASN A 118 9.47 -11.37 14.39
C ASN A 118 10.03 -12.68 13.81
N ASP A 119 10.83 -12.56 12.75
CA ASP A 119 11.45 -13.74 12.14
C ASP A 119 12.52 -14.32 13.07
N ALA A 120 13.35 -13.49 13.76
CA ALA A 120 14.27 -13.94 14.80
C ALA A 120 13.54 -14.68 15.95
N ARG A 121 12.32 -14.25 16.30
CA ARG A 121 11.48 -14.96 17.27
C ARG A 121 10.94 -16.28 16.74
N ARG A 122 10.66 -16.39 15.44
CA ARG A 122 10.25 -17.66 14.80
C ARG A 122 11.37 -18.71 14.81
N ASP A 123 12.61 -18.25 14.68
CA ASP A 123 13.81 -19.09 14.76
C ASP A 123 14.23 -19.42 16.21
N ASP A 124 13.43 -19.01 17.20
CA ASP A 124 13.72 -19.17 18.62
C ASP A 124 15.04 -18.50 19.09
N LEU A 125 15.57 -17.54 18.31
CA LEU A 125 16.75 -16.76 18.67
C LEU A 125 16.46 -15.76 19.79
N ILE A 126 15.22 -15.29 19.89
CA ILE A 126 14.71 -14.41 20.94
C ILE A 126 13.34 -14.89 21.42
N LEU A 127 13.05 -14.66 22.69
CA LEU A 127 11.75 -14.99 23.28
C LEU A 127 10.66 -14.02 22.90
N ILE A 128 11.00 -12.74 22.94
CA ILE A 128 10.10 -11.61 22.82
C ILE A 128 10.66 -10.69 21.74
N ASN A 129 9.81 -10.24 20.85
CA ASN A 129 10.17 -9.15 19.94
C ASN A 129 10.00 -7.82 20.69
N PRO A 130 11.11 -7.10 21.01
CA PRO A 130 11.04 -5.86 21.78
C PRO A 130 10.35 -4.70 21.04
N PHE A 131 10.11 -4.83 19.73
CA PHE A 131 9.43 -3.84 18.90
C PHE A 131 7.92 -4.05 18.78
N LEU A 132 7.35 -5.08 19.42
CA LEU A 132 5.90 -5.29 19.44
C LEU A 132 5.23 -4.52 20.60
N GLY A 133 3.98 -4.07 20.36
CA GLY A 133 3.17 -3.44 21.41
C GLY A 133 3.68 -2.10 21.93
N LEU A 134 4.58 -1.42 21.18
CA LEU A 134 5.19 -0.18 21.65
C LEU A 134 4.22 1.01 21.74
N GLY A 135 3.00 0.90 21.20
CA GLY A 135 2.02 2.00 21.17
C GLY A 135 2.43 3.20 20.31
N ILE A 136 3.53 3.06 19.55
CA ILE A 136 3.99 4.10 18.64
C ILE A 136 3.10 4.04 17.41
N LYS A 137 2.25 5.04 17.28
CA LYS A 137 1.55 5.29 16.02
C LYS A 137 2.63 5.66 15.00
N GLN A 138 2.87 4.77 14.03
CA GLN A 138 3.53 5.24 12.83
C GLN A 138 2.67 6.41 12.35
N SER A 139 3.26 7.60 12.27
CA SER A 139 2.65 8.66 11.51
C SER A 139 2.71 8.18 10.04
N ARG A 140 1.81 7.31 9.69
CA ARG A 140 1.40 7.23 8.30
C ARG A 140 0.94 8.66 8.05
N GLY A 141 1.60 9.35 7.15
CA GLY A 141 1.27 10.74 6.80
C GLY A 141 -0.13 10.88 6.18
N ARG A 142 -1.05 10.09 6.64
CA ARG A 142 -2.47 10.15 6.44
C ARG A 142 -2.99 11.15 7.47
N LYS A 143 -2.86 12.43 7.15
CA LYS A 143 -3.89 13.37 7.59
C LYS A 143 -5.17 12.86 6.96
N ASP A 144 -6.24 12.75 7.76
CA ASP A 144 -7.58 12.64 7.22
C ASP A 144 -7.78 13.89 6.36
N LEU A 145 -7.60 13.70 5.04
CA LEU A 145 -7.69 14.81 4.10
C LEU A 145 -9.18 15.10 3.93
N PRO A 146 -9.62 16.36 4.07
CA PRO A 146 -11.00 16.73 3.77
C PRO A 146 -11.40 16.22 2.37
N ALA A 147 -12.67 15.92 2.17
CA ALA A 147 -13.17 15.43 0.88
C ALA A 147 -12.88 16.41 -0.26
N ASP A 148 -12.88 17.70 0.04
CA ASP A 148 -12.59 18.82 -0.87
C ASP A 148 -11.12 19.22 -0.92
N TRP A 149 -10.24 18.45 -0.29
CA TRP A 149 -8.79 18.74 -0.27
C TRP A 149 -8.14 18.82 -1.66
N LEU A 150 -8.64 18.06 -2.63
CA LEU A 150 -8.23 18.09 -4.02
C LEU A 150 -9.44 18.21 -4.94
N THR A 151 -9.57 19.34 -5.60
CA THR A 151 -10.71 19.71 -6.46
C THR A 151 -10.39 19.55 -7.95
N GLU A 152 -11.42 19.58 -8.79
CA GLU A 152 -11.26 19.66 -10.26
C GLU A 152 -10.44 20.89 -10.67
N GLN A 153 -10.58 21.97 -9.93
CA GLN A 153 -9.82 23.20 -10.15
C GLN A 153 -8.32 23.01 -9.88
N ASP A 154 -7.97 22.21 -8.87
CA ASP A 154 -6.58 21.86 -8.59
C ASP A 154 -5.99 20.97 -9.69
N ILE A 155 -6.79 20.04 -10.24
CA ILE A 155 -6.37 19.22 -11.39
C ILE A 155 -6.07 20.14 -12.59
N GLN A 156 -6.96 21.09 -12.89
CA GLN A 156 -6.75 22.04 -13.97
C GLN A 156 -5.49 22.90 -13.76
N LYS A 157 -5.27 23.43 -12.54
CA LYS A 157 -4.06 24.17 -12.21
C LYS A 157 -2.78 23.34 -12.39
N LEU A 158 -2.82 22.05 -12.04
CA LEU A 158 -1.70 21.15 -12.27
C LEU A 158 -1.42 20.92 -13.76
N GLU A 159 -2.45 20.77 -14.57
CA GLU A 159 -2.31 20.63 -16.02
C GLU A 159 -1.72 21.89 -16.66
N ASP A 160 -2.22 23.07 -16.27
CA ASP A 160 -1.73 24.35 -16.78
C ASP A 160 -0.27 24.59 -16.34
N ALA A 161 0.06 24.30 -15.09
CA ALA A 161 1.42 24.32 -14.60
C ALA A 161 2.33 23.35 -15.35
N ALA A 162 1.84 22.15 -15.69
CA ALA A 162 2.59 21.17 -16.47
C ALA A 162 2.92 21.70 -17.87
N ARG A 163 1.96 22.32 -18.55
CA ARG A 163 2.17 22.96 -19.87
C ARG A 163 3.16 24.12 -19.80
N LEU A 164 3.07 24.93 -18.75
CA LEU A 164 3.96 26.08 -18.54
C LEU A 164 5.39 25.64 -18.29
N VAL A 165 5.59 24.67 -17.36
CA VAL A 165 6.91 24.30 -16.84
C VAL A 165 7.71 23.44 -17.80
N HIS A 166 7.03 22.58 -18.58
CA HIS A 166 7.71 21.56 -19.40
C HIS A 166 7.69 21.82 -20.90
N GLY A 167 7.20 22.98 -21.35
CA GLY A 167 7.21 23.36 -22.77
C GLY A 167 6.63 22.26 -23.68
N SER A 168 7.40 21.74 -24.63
CA SER A 168 6.96 20.71 -25.56
C SER A 168 6.55 19.39 -24.91
N TYR A 169 7.04 19.08 -23.71
CA TYR A 169 6.65 17.90 -22.93
C TYR A 169 5.42 18.18 -22.03
N GLY A 170 5.05 19.43 -21.84
CA GLY A 170 3.93 19.86 -21.01
C GLY A 170 2.61 19.18 -21.34
N PRO A 171 2.22 19.05 -22.62
CA PRO A 171 0.99 18.31 -23.00
C PRO A 171 1.00 16.85 -22.54
N VAL A 172 2.13 16.14 -22.56
CA VAL A 172 2.24 14.76 -22.06
C VAL A 172 2.04 14.71 -20.55
N MET A 173 2.64 15.64 -19.80
CA MET A 173 2.47 15.74 -18.36
C MET A 173 1.03 16.08 -17.97
N ALA A 174 0.38 17.01 -18.69
CA ALA A 174 -1.01 17.36 -18.48
C ALA A 174 -1.94 16.17 -18.77
N ALA A 175 -1.73 15.46 -19.88
CA ALA A 175 -2.46 14.23 -20.20
C ALA A 175 -2.30 13.16 -19.12
N MET A 176 -1.10 12.99 -18.60
CA MET A 176 -0.80 12.04 -17.51
C MET A 176 -1.57 12.38 -16.23
N ILE A 177 -1.64 13.66 -15.87
CA ILE A 177 -2.39 14.15 -14.70
C ILE A 177 -3.89 13.85 -14.89
N ARG A 178 -4.45 14.27 -16.04
CA ARG A 178 -5.87 14.04 -16.37
C ARG A 178 -6.20 12.55 -16.40
N PHE A 179 -5.41 11.75 -17.06
CA PHE A 179 -5.60 10.30 -17.14
C PHE A 179 -5.60 9.65 -15.75
N ALA A 180 -4.61 9.99 -14.92
CA ALA A 180 -4.51 9.44 -13.58
C ALA A 180 -5.68 9.86 -12.67
N SER A 181 -6.17 11.11 -12.80
CA SER A 181 -7.30 11.63 -12.04
C SER A 181 -8.64 11.01 -12.41
N LEU A 182 -8.80 10.57 -13.66
CA LEU A 182 -10.03 9.97 -14.17
C LEU A 182 -10.07 8.44 -14.02
N THR A 183 -8.92 7.76 -14.13
CA THR A 183 -8.86 6.29 -14.09
C THR A 183 -8.51 5.74 -12.70
N GLY A 184 -7.86 6.52 -11.86
CA GLY A 184 -7.42 6.10 -10.54
C GLY A 184 -6.33 5.03 -10.53
N VAL A 185 -5.61 4.79 -11.63
CA VAL A 185 -4.49 3.85 -11.69
C VAL A 185 -3.36 4.25 -10.73
N ARG A 186 -2.63 3.27 -10.21
CA ARG A 186 -1.47 3.55 -9.37
C ARG A 186 -0.31 4.12 -10.21
N PRO A 187 0.55 4.98 -9.63
CA PRO A 187 1.69 5.54 -10.38
C PRO A 187 2.53 4.48 -11.11
N GLY A 188 2.90 3.39 -10.46
CA GLY A 188 3.65 2.31 -11.10
C GLY A 188 2.89 1.63 -12.24
N GLU A 189 1.57 1.50 -12.14
CA GLU A 189 0.72 0.97 -13.20
C GLU A 189 0.70 1.96 -14.39
N LEU A 190 0.49 3.25 -14.11
CA LEU A 190 0.48 4.32 -15.12
C LEU A 190 1.75 4.32 -15.99
N TRP A 191 2.92 4.18 -15.38
CA TRP A 191 4.21 4.15 -16.10
C TRP A 191 4.46 2.88 -16.91
N ALA A 192 3.67 1.82 -16.68
CA ALA A 192 3.78 0.55 -17.39
C ALA A 192 2.68 0.35 -18.46
N LEU A 193 1.70 1.27 -18.55
CA LEU A 193 0.62 1.18 -19.53
C LEU A 193 1.14 1.28 -20.96
N ARG A 194 0.53 0.49 -21.85
CA ARG A 194 0.76 0.49 -23.28
C ARG A 194 -0.52 0.83 -24.02
N PHE A 195 -0.39 1.29 -25.26
CA PHE A 195 -1.57 1.60 -26.11
C PHE A 195 -2.46 0.38 -26.32
N GLU A 196 -1.89 -0.82 -26.40
CA GLU A 196 -2.63 -2.10 -26.48
C GLU A 196 -3.52 -2.41 -25.25
N ASP A 197 -3.27 -1.74 -24.13
CA ASP A 197 -4.06 -1.92 -22.90
C ASP A 197 -5.38 -1.12 -22.94
N MET A 198 -5.54 -0.19 -23.89
CA MET A 198 -6.76 0.58 -24.10
C MET A 198 -7.65 -0.13 -25.13
N VAL A 199 -8.76 -0.72 -24.69
CA VAL A 199 -9.68 -1.48 -25.53
C VAL A 199 -11.09 -0.95 -25.37
N GLY A 200 -11.61 -0.28 -26.40
CA GLY A 200 -12.92 0.36 -26.31
C GLY A 200 -12.99 1.33 -25.13
N ASP A 201 -13.97 1.20 -24.29
CA ASP A 201 -14.20 1.98 -23.07
C ASP A 201 -13.53 1.37 -21.82
N THR A 202 -12.59 0.44 -22.03
CA THR A 202 -11.90 -0.26 -20.96
C THR A 202 -10.38 -0.09 -21.01
N LEU A 203 -9.75 -0.22 -19.85
CA LEU A 203 -8.30 -0.23 -19.67
C LEU A 203 -7.89 -1.50 -18.93
N VAL A 204 -7.00 -2.28 -19.52
CA VAL A 204 -6.48 -3.52 -18.93
C VAL A 204 -5.17 -3.24 -18.20
N VAL A 205 -5.18 -3.24 -16.89
CA VAL A 205 -3.99 -3.02 -16.04
C VAL A 205 -3.30 -4.36 -15.80
N ARG A 206 -2.29 -4.67 -16.59
CA ARG A 206 -1.55 -5.97 -16.56
C ARG A 206 -0.22 -5.87 -15.85
N ARG A 207 0.37 -4.69 -15.82
CA ARG A 207 1.77 -4.43 -15.44
C ARG A 207 1.87 -3.24 -14.49
N ALA A 208 2.94 -3.22 -13.74
CA ALA A 208 3.34 -2.06 -12.94
C ALA A 208 4.85 -1.92 -12.95
N MET A 209 5.34 -0.70 -13.05
CA MET A 209 6.75 -0.37 -12.90
C MET A 209 7.12 -0.34 -11.41
N ASP A 210 8.09 -1.13 -11.02
CA ASP A 210 8.70 -1.03 -9.70
C ASP A 210 9.76 0.07 -9.69
N SER A 211 9.57 1.06 -8.82
CA SER A 211 10.46 2.23 -8.78
C SER A 211 11.86 1.92 -8.22
N LYS A 212 12.01 0.84 -7.46
CA LYS A 212 13.28 0.47 -6.83
C LYS A 212 14.13 -0.39 -7.75
N THR A 213 13.52 -1.41 -8.36
CA THR A 213 14.20 -2.32 -9.30
C THR A 213 14.21 -1.79 -10.73
N ARG A 214 13.37 -0.81 -11.06
CA ARG A 214 13.15 -0.27 -12.42
C ARG A 214 12.74 -1.34 -13.44
N THR A 215 11.99 -2.35 -12.97
CA THR A 215 11.51 -3.45 -13.79
C THR A 215 9.99 -3.51 -13.80
N GLU A 216 9.42 -3.99 -14.89
CA GLU A 216 8.00 -4.31 -14.97
C GLU A 216 7.70 -5.58 -14.16
N GLN A 217 6.60 -5.55 -13.44
CA GLN A 217 6.08 -6.67 -12.67
C GLN A 217 4.55 -6.67 -12.68
N LEU A 218 3.94 -7.71 -12.16
CA LEU A 218 2.50 -7.76 -11.97
C LEU A 218 2.02 -6.63 -11.04
N PRO A 219 0.78 -6.14 -11.19
CA PRO A 219 0.18 -5.18 -10.28
C PRO A 219 0.28 -5.62 -8.81
N LYS A 220 0.11 -4.69 -7.86
CA LYS A 220 0.32 -4.96 -6.42
C LYS A 220 -0.46 -6.16 -5.89
N ASN A 221 -1.62 -6.45 -6.47
CA ASN A 221 -2.47 -7.58 -6.07
C ASN A 221 -2.12 -8.91 -6.79
N GLY A 222 -1.04 -8.93 -7.58
CA GLY A 222 -0.57 -10.13 -8.30
C GLY A 222 -1.42 -10.56 -9.50
N LYS A 223 -2.50 -9.82 -9.83
CA LYS A 223 -3.43 -10.17 -10.92
C LYS A 223 -3.71 -8.96 -11.82
N PRO A 224 -3.81 -9.17 -13.16
CA PRO A 224 -4.37 -8.18 -14.05
C PRO A 224 -5.82 -7.84 -13.67
N ARG A 225 -6.27 -6.66 -14.08
CA ARG A 225 -7.66 -6.23 -13.94
C ARG A 225 -8.06 -5.31 -15.07
N THR A 226 -9.34 -5.31 -15.39
CA THR A 226 -9.96 -4.38 -16.33
C THR A 226 -10.71 -3.31 -15.55
N ILE A 227 -10.54 -2.05 -15.93
CA ILE A 227 -11.23 -0.91 -15.34
C ILE A 227 -11.86 -0.07 -16.46
N VAL A 228 -12.80 0.80 -16.10
CA VAL A 228 -13.41 1.74 -17.06
C VAL A 228 -12.37 2.76 -17.49
N LEU A 229 -12.33 3.04 -18.78
CA LEU A 229 -11.57 4.11 -19.42
C LEU A 229 -12.52 5.23 -19.89
N PRO A 230 -12.72 6.29 -19.10
CA PRO A 230 -13.58 7.38 -19.48
C PRO A 230 -13.13 8.05 -20.80
N ALA A 231 -14.07 8.53 -21.63
CA ALA A 231 -13.77 9.20 -22.90
C ALA A 231 -12.75 10.34 -22.73
N ARG A 232 -12.93 11.20 -21.74
CA ARG A 232 -11.99 12.31 -21.45
C ARG A 232 -10.57 11.83 -21.11
N ALA A 233 -10.40 10.65 -20.53
CA ALA A 233 -9.08 10.09 -20.27
C ALA A 233 -8.43 9.58 -21.56
N ARG A 234 -9.21 9.00 -22.46
CA ARG A 234 -8.78 8.59 -23.80
C ARG A 234 -8.37 9.80 -24.63
N GLU A 235 -9.23 10.81 -24.72
CA GLU A 235 -8.99 12.07 -25.45
C GLU A 235 -7.69 12.75 -24.99
N ALA A 236 -7.43 12.76 -23.68
CA ALA A 236 -6.18 13.30 -23.14
C ALA A 236 -4.94 12.56 -23.66
N VAL A 237 -5.03 11.24 -23.84
CA VAL A 237 -3.93 10.44 -24.42
C VAL A 237 -3.83 10.63 -25.93
N GLU A 238 -4.94 10.73 -26.64
CA GLU A 238 -4.98 10.89 -28.10
C GLU A 238 -4.47 12.26 -28.55
N SER A 239 -4.68 13.29 -27.74
CA SER A 239 -4.27 14.67 -28.02
C SER A 239 -2.81 14.98 -27.69
N MET A 240 -2.10 14.10 -26.96
CA MET A 240 -0.70 14.35 -26.60
C MET A 240 0.28 13.97 -27.73
N PRO A 241 1.45 14.66 -27.83
CA PRO A 241 2.49 14.27 -28.78
C PRO A 241 3.09 12.89 -28.44
N ARG A 242 3.49 12.14 -29.48
CA ARG A 242 4.07 10.79 -29.36
C ARG A 242 5.39 10.69 -30.10
N PHE A 243 6.28 9.85 -29.62
CA PHE A 243 7.47 9.43 -30.37
C PHE A 243 7.11 8.36 -31.39
N GLN A 244 7.84 8.33 -32.49
CA GLN A 244 7.69 7.26 -33.48
C GLN A 244 7.99 5.89 -32.83
N GLY A 245 7.13 4.90 -33.04
CA GLY A 245 7.29 3.55 -32.48
C GLY A 245 7.04 3.46 -30.97
N GLN A 246 6.47 4.48 -30.34
CA GLN A 246 6.17 4.46 -28.92
C GLN A 246 5.07 3.44 -28.58
N GLU A 247 5.43 2.42 -27.82
CA GLU A 247 4.48 1.40 -27.33
C GLU A 247 3.80 1.84 -26.02
N ARG A 248 4.54 2.48 -25.10
CA ARG A 248 4.00 2.92 -23.82
C ARG A 248 3.19 4.20 -23.97
N ILE A 249 2.08 4.31 -23.25
CA ILE A 249 1.26 5.52 -23.26
C ILE A 249 2.07 6.72 -22.78
N PHE A 250 2.77 6.58 -21.66
CA PHE A 250 3.54 7.66 -21.06
C PHE A 250 5.03 7.30 -20.98
N VAL A 251 5.84 8.15 -21.58
CA VAL A 251 7.31 8.07 -21.59
C VAL A 251 7.91 9.40 -21.13
N GLY A 252 9.16 9.39 -20.75
CA GLY A 252 9.88 10.62 -20.35
C GLY A 252 10.15 11.56 -21.54
N PRO A 253 10.69 12.77 -21.30
CA PRO A 253 10.91 13.80 -22.32
C PRO A 253 11.84 13.38 -23.47
N ARG A 254 12.63 12.33 -23.31
CA ARG A 254 13.52 11.76 -24.33
C ARG A 254 13.07 10.37 -24.80
N GLY A 255 11.78 10.03 -24.64
CA GLY A 255 11.24 8.73 -25.00
C GLY A 255 11.60 7.58 -24.02
N GLY A 256 12.38 7.84 -23.00
CA GLY A 256 12.78 6.83 -22.01
C GLY A 256 11.66 6.45 -21.06
N GLN A 257 11.79 5.26 -20.48
CA GLN A 257 10.83 4.73 -19.53
C GLN A 257 10.74 5.56 -18.25
N LEU A 258 9.51 5.83 -17.80
CA LEU A 258 9.24 6.47 -16.52
C LEU A 258 9.30 5.47 -15.36
N TRP A 259 9.79 5.94 -14.23
CA TRP A 259 9.81 5.28 -12.93
C TRP A 259 9.82 6.34 -11.82
N GLY A 260 9.58 5.96 -10.56
CA GLY A 260 9.34 6.92 -9.47
C GLY A 260 10.34 8.04 -9.33
N GLY A 261 11.66 7.75 -9.45
CA GLY A 261 12.70 8.78 -9.36
C GLY A 261 12.71 9.73 -10.57
N ALA A 262 12.62 9.20 -11.79
CA ALA A 262 12.54 10.01 -13.01
C ALA A 262 11.29 10.90 -13.01
N PHE A 263 10.15 10.33 -12.65
CA PHE A 263 8.90 11.09 -12.54
C PHE A 263 8.96 12.17 -11.45
N SER A 264 9.56 11.89 -10.30
CA SER A 264 9.65 12.85 -9.19
C SER A 264 10.35 14.14 -9.61
N ALA A 265 11.39 14.05 -10.43
CA ALA A 265 12.09 15.22 -10.97
C ALA A 265 11.21 16.07 -11.91
N LEU A 266 10.33 15.43 -12.68
CA LEU A 266 9.36 16.11 -13.54
C LEU A 266 8.17 16.67 -12.75
N TRP A 267 7.74 15.99 -11.71
CA TRP A 267 6.57 16.35 -10.91
C TRP A 267 6.80 17.54 -9.97
N GLN A 268 7.99 17.63 -9.38
CA GLN A 268 8.29 18.67 -8.40
C GLN A 268 8.08 20.09 -8.92
N PRO A 269 8.58 20.50 -10.12
CA PRO A 269 8.33 21.80 -10.67
C PRO A 269 6.84 22.08 -10.92
N VAL A 270 6.09 21.10 -11.41
CA VAL A 270 4.65 21.22 -11.70
C VAL A 270 3.85 21.53 -10.45
N ARG A 271 4.01 20.72 -9.40
CA ARG A 271 3.24 20.91 -8.15
C ARG A 271 3.60 22.23 -7.45
N ASN A 272 4.85 22.68 -7.57
CA ASN A 272 5.30 23.97 -7.02
C ASN A 272 4.67 25.14 -7.79
N ALA A 273 4.67 25.09 -9.12
CA ALA A 273 4.04 26.11 -9.97
C ALA A 273 2.52 26.16 -9.79
N ALA A 274 1.88 25.02 -9.54
CA ALA A 274 0.45 24.93 -9.20
C ALA A 274 0.11 25.40 -7.78
N GLY A 275 1.11 25.78 -6.95
CA GLY A 275 0.90 26.16 -5.54
C GLY A 275 0.54 24.99 -4.63
N ARG A 276 0.79 23.74 -5.06
CA ARG A 276 0.43 22.50 -4.33
C ARG A 276 1.65 21.60 -4.13
N PRO A 277 2.69 22.05 -3.40
CA PRO A 277 3.91 21.28 -3.17
C PRO A 277 3.68 19.98 -2.36
N ASP A 278 2.54 19.87 -1.70
CA ASP A 278 2.09 18.73 -0.92
C ASP A 278 1.65 17.54 -1.79
N LEU A 279 1.29 17.79 -3.08
CA LEU A 279 0.70 16.78 -3.94
C LEU A 279 1.73 15.77 -4.48
N THR A 280 1.30 14.53 -4.53
CA THR A 280 1.97 13.44 -5.24
C THR A 280 1.04 12.90 -6.33
N LEU A 281 1.58 12.20 -7.33
CA LEU A 281 0.75 11.57 -8.36
C LEU A 281 -0.26 10.56 -7.77
N HIS A 282 0.04 9.98 -6.61
CA HIS A 282 -0.91 9.07 -5.94
C HIS A 282 -2.19 9.78 -5.47
N HIS A 283 -2.13 11.08 -5.25
CA HIS A 283 -3.31 11.87 -4.89
C HIS A 283 -4.32 12.00 -6.04
N MET A 284 -3.91 11.80 -7.29
CA MET A 284 -4.85 11.71 -8.43
C MET A 284 -5.80 10.51 -8.26
N ARG A 285 -5.28 9.42 -7.73
CA ARG A 285 -6.12 8.24 -7.40
C ARG A 285 -7.05 8.51 -6.21
N HIS A 286 -6.62 9.30 -5.23
CA HIS A 286 -7.50 9.76 -4.15
C HIS A 286 -8.64 10.61 -4.71
N PHE A 287 -8.30 11.56 -5.58
CA PHE A 287 -9.30 12.38 -6.27
C PHE A 287 -10.31 11.53 -7.04
N CYS A 288 -9.86 10.57 -7.85
CA CYS A 288 -10.73 9.66 -8.56
C CYS A 288 -11.71 8.93 -7.62
N ALA A 289 -11.19 8.37 -6.52
CA ALA A 289 -12.01 7.66 -5.55
C ALA A 289 -13.08 8.54 -4.91
N THR A 290 -12.68 9.72 -4.42
CA THR A 290 -13.61 10.68 -3.81
C THR A 290 -14.66 11.13 -4.82
N ARG A 291 -14.24 11.47 -6.04
CA ARG A 291 -15.16 11.92 -7.09
C ARG A 291 -16.20 10.86 -7.46
N LEU A 292 -15.80 9.59 -7.57
CA LEU A 292 -16.74 8.51 -7.87
C LEU A 292 -17.77 8.31 -6.71
N LEU A 293 -17.34 8.43 -5.45
CA LEU A 293 -18.23 8.40 -4.30
C LEU A 293 -19.19 9.61 -4.28
N GLU A 294 -18.72 10.81 -4.64
CA GLU A 294 -19.53 12.01 -4.75
C GLU A 294 -20.59 11.88 -5.85
N LEU A 295 -20.28 11.19 -6.95
CA LEU A 295 -21.22 10.87 -8.00
C LEU A 295 -22.24 9.79 -7.61
N GLY A 296 -22.17 9.27 -6.39
CA GLY A 296 -23.16 8.31 -5.86
C GLY A 296 -22.82 6.83 -6.12
N LEU A 297 -21.62 6.51 -6.67
CA LEU A 297 -21.22 5.12 -6.85
C LEU A 297 -21.00 4.46 -5.48
N SER A 298 -21.30 3.15 -5.40
CA SER A 298 -21.06 2.39 -4.18
C SER A 298 -19.55 2.22 -3.91
N ALA A 299 -19.19 2.02 -2.65
CA ALA A 299 -17.79 1.74 -2.29
C ALA A 299 -17.25 0.47 -2.99
N SER A 300 -18.12 -0.48 -3.30
CA SER A 300 -17.80 -1.69 -4.07
C SER A 300 -17.42 -1.36 -5.51
N ASP A 301 -18.20 -0.49 -6.17
CA ASP A 301 -17.93 -0.08 -7.56
C ASP A 301 -16.60 0.69 -7.65
N VAL A 302 -16.40 1.60 -6.69
CA VAL A 302 -15.12 2.32 -6.58
C VAL A 302 -13.96 1.37 -6.30
N ALA A 303 -14.15 0.33 -5.49
CA ALA A 303 -13.15 -0.69 -5.23
C ALA A 303 -12.79 -1.48 -6.50
N VAL A 304 -13.77 -1.82 -7.35
CA VAL A 304 -13.55 -2.46 -8.66
C VAL A 304 -12.71 -1.55 -9.55
N GLN A 305 -13.10 -0.29 -9.72
CA GLN A 305 -12.33 0.69 -10.52
C GLN A 305 -10.90 0.85 -10.02
N LEU A 306 -10.71 0.92 -8.72
CA LEU A 306 -9.39 1.07 -8.15
C LEU A 306 -8.59 -0.24 -8.06
N GLY A 307 -9.24 -1.41 -8.21
CA GLY A 307 -8.63 -2.73 -8.01
C GLY A 307 -8.25 -2.99 -6.56
N HIS A 308 -9.20 -2.78 -5.64
CA HIS A 308 -9.15 -3.27 -4.27
C HIS A 308 -9.83 -4.63 -4.19
N THR A 309 -9.36 -5.50 -3.29
CA THR A 309 -9.86 -6.87 -3.15
C THR A 309 -10.65 -7.08 -1.87
N ASP A 310 -11.02 -6.00 -1.18
CA ASP A 310 -11.64 -5.98 0.13
C ASP A 310 -13.10 -5.50 0.11
N ASN A 311 -13.77 -5.64 -1.04
CA ASN A 311 -15.17 -5.26 -1.26
C ASN A 311 -15.49 -3.80 -0.83
N GLY A 312 -14.52 -2.89 -0.94
CA GLY A 312 -14.71 -1.48 -0.62
C GLY A 312 -14.41 -1.09 0.83
N ALA A 313 -14.01 -2.02 1.70
CA ALA A 313 -13.67 -1.69 3.09
C ALA A 313 -12.54 -0.64 3.17
N LEU A 314 -11.51 -0.76 2.32
CA LEU A 314 -10.44 0.23 2.23
C LEU A 314 -10.94 1.55 1.63
N VAL A 315 -11.88 1.50 0.69
CA VAL A 315 -12.51 2.71 0.12
C VAL A 315 -13.22 3.47 1.21
N LEU A 316 -14.08 2.82 1.98
CA LEU A 316 -14.80 3.43 3.10
C LEU A 316 -13.86 3.98 4.17
N SER A 317 -12.87 3.21 4.59
CA SER A 317 -11.92 3.64 5.63
C SER A 317 -10.98 4.76 5.18
N THR A 318 -10.83 4.95 3.87
CA THR A 318 -9.88 5.92 3.30
C THR A 318 -10.56 7.16 2.77
N TYR A 319 -11.73 7.00 2.14
CA TYR A 319 -12.47 8.02 1.39
C TYR A 319 -13.92 8.17 1.89
N GLY A 320 -14.33 7.38 2.87
CA GLY A 320 -15.71 7.33 3.39
C GLY A 320 -16.14 8.54 4.22
N HIS A 321 -15.44 9.66 4.10
CA HIS A 321 -15.85 10.96 4.61
C HIS A 321 -16.29 11.85 3.44
N PRO A 322 -17.44 11.56 2.77
CA PRO A 322 -17.93 12.43 1.71
C PRO A 322 -18.18 13.82 2.33
N SER A 323 -17.97 14.86 1.53
CA SER A 323 -18.38 16.20 1.89
C SER A 323 -19.83 16.17 2.37
N GLU A 324 -20.12 16.68 3.57
CA GLU A 324 -21.49 16.77 4.09
C GLU A 324 -22.42 17.49 3.11
N ILE A 325 -21.88 18.48 2.39
CA ILE A 325 -22.60 19.24 1.36
C ILE A 325 -23.03 18.30 0.23
N ALA A 326 -22.10 17.49 -0.30
CA ALA A 326 -22.42 16.55 -1.37
C ALA A 326 -23.37 15.43 -0.88
N ALA A 327 -23.24 14.97 0.36
CA ALA A 327 -24.17 14.03 0.95
C ALA A 327 -25.58 14.60 1.08
N ARG A 328 -25.72 15.84 1.60
CA ARG A 328 -27.00 16.55 1.70
C ARG A 328 -27.64 16.76 0.33
N ALA A 329 -26.86 17.17 -0.69
CA ALA A 329 -27.37 17.36 -2.05
C ALA A 329 -27.93 16.04 -2.65
N ARG A 330 -27.23 14.91 -2.47
CA ARG A 330 -27.72 13.60 -2.92
C ARG A 330 -28.97 13.16 -2.16
N ILE A 331 -29.05 13.39 -0.85
CA ILE A 331 -30.23 13.07 -0.05
C ILE A 331 -31.40 13.90 -0.55
N LEU A 332 -31.22 15.21 -0.74
CA LEU A 332 -32.25 16.10 -1.25
C LEU A 332 -32.76 15.64 -2.62
N GLN A 333 -31.84 15.37 -3.57
CA GLN A 333 -32.18 14.86 -4.89
C GLN A 333 -32.95 13.53 -4.84
N ALA A 334 -32.56 12.62 -3.94
CA ALA A 334 -33.25 11.34 -3.78
C ALA A 334 -34.64 11.50 -3.15
N VAL A 335 -34.81 12.42 -2.20
CA VAL A 335 -36.10 12.71 -1.55
C VAL A 335 -37.03 13.44 -2.53
N ASP A 336 -36.56 14.47 -3.21
CA ASP A 336 -37.34 15.22 -4.23
C ASP A 336 -37.73 14.32 -5.41
N GLY A 337 -36.86 13.42 -5.84
CA GLY A 337 -37.18 12.40 -6.88
C GLY A 337 -38.23 11.38 -6.41
N PHE A 338 -38.28 11.11 -5.11
CA PHE A 338 -39.32 10.25 -4.52
C PHE A 338 -40.68 10.95 -4.52
N GLU A 339 -40.72 12.25 -4.27
CA GLU A 339 -41.96 13.08 -4.23
C GLU A 339 -42.45 13.43 -5.64
N SER A 340 -41.59 13.53 -6.65
CA SER A 340 -41.93 13.96 -8.02
C SER A 340 -42.64 12.93 -8.92
N GLY A 341 -43.13 11.82 -8.36
CA GLY A 341 -44.01 10.89 -9.09
C GLY A 341 -43.34 9.88 -10.01
N GLU A 342 -42.03 9.89 -10.20
CA GLU A 342 -41.31 8.86 -10.95
C GLU A 342 -41.43 7.47 -10.33
N VAL A 343 -41.53 7.42 -9.01
CA VAL A 343 -41.76 6.18 -8.23
C VAL A 343 -43.21 5.72 -8.35
N ALA A 344 -44.16 6.63 -8.51
CA ALA A 344 -45.58 6.29 -8.80
C ALA A 344 -45.71 5.60 -10.17
N ALA A 345 -45.04 6.14 -11.17
CA ALA A 345 -45.05 5.55 -12.54
C ALA A 345 -44.35 4.17 -12.60
N MET A 346 -43.32 3.94 -11.78
CA MET A 346 -42.70 2.62 -11.62
C MET A 346 -43.61 1.60 -10.90
N ARG A 347 -44.38 2.03 -9.92
CA ARG A 347 -45.38 1.17 -9.23
C ARG A 347 -46.54 0.81 -10.14
N GLU A 348 -47.03 1.73 -10.92
CA GLU A 348 -48.08 1.47 -11.89
C GLU A 348 -47.65 0.49 -13.00
N ARG A 349 -46.42 0.62 -13.52
CA ARG A 349 -45.85 -0.35 -14.47
C ARG A 349 -45.65 -1.74 -13.89
N LYS A 350 -45.38 -1.84 -12.59
CA LYS A 350 -45.19 -3.12 -11.88
C LYS A 350 -46.53 -3.76 -11.48
N ALA A 351 -47.59 -2.99 -11.40
CA ALA A 351 -48.94 -3.48 -11.11
C ALA A 351 -49.71 -3.87 -12.36
N ALA A 352 -49.25 -3.45 -13.52
CA ALA A 352 -49.89 -3.71 -14.84
C ALA A 352 -49.20 -4.83 -15.63
N GLY A 353 -48.14 -5.47 -15.13
CA GLY A 353 -47.46 -6.65 -15.69
C GLY A 353 -47.41 -7.77 -14.65
#